data_5c6022ad7144c77e768891b8a06b9306
#
_entry.id   5c6022ad7144c77e768891b8a06b9306
#
_cell.length_a   1.000
_cell.length_b   1.000
_cell.length_c   1.000
_cell.angle_alpha   90.00
_cell.angle_beta   90.00
_cell.angle_gamma   90.00
#
_symmetry.space_group_name_H-M   'P 1'
#
loop_
_entity.id
_entity.type
_entity.pdbx_description
1 polymer ?
#
loop_
_entity_poly.entity_id
_entity_poly.type
_entity_poly.pdbx_seq_one_letter_code
_entity_poly.pdbx_strand_id
1 'polypeptide(L)'
;MLESLDGKINSGNTDNLDVDRDWKNIAGLREGLQQYYDLEKETDLFSFNTGRVMAKIGVNKRVDEPQKLDAVTFVILDNKPHLDERGIKYLSRWAGKLIVVTANPEHPALAMQNEYSNVEVLKYDKIDLGQMLEDLHDRHGAKRLTIQSGGNMNGRFLREDLIDYVSVVVAPALVGGRDTPTLIDGDAISSPNELPVIRPMRLLECRALDDSYVYLKYKVMHRGAL
;
A
#
# COMPACT_ATOMS: atom_id res chain seq x y z
N MET A 1 -6.44 3.34 3.47
CA MET A 1 -6.04 4.29 2.38
C MET A 1 -6.76 5.61 2.54
N LEU A 2 -6.09 6.72 2.18
CA LEU A 2 -6.70 8.05 2.04
C LEU A 2 -7.11 8.27 0.58
N GLU A 3 -8.33 8.77 0.34
CA GLU A 3 -8.81 9.09 -1.00
C GLU A 3 -9.70 10.33 -0.99
N SER A 4 -9.88 10.95 -2.16
CA SER A 4 -10.86 12.00 -2.38
C SER A 4 -12.27 11.43 -2.54
N LEU A 5 -13.31 12.27 -2.49
CA LEU A 5 -14.70 11.86 -2.71
C LEU A 5 -14.92 11.23 -4.11
N ASP A 6 -14.12 11.61 -5.10
CA ASP A 6 -14.12 11.01 -6.44
C ASP A 6 -13.11 9.85 -6.59
N GLY A 7 -12.66 9.25 -5.47
CA GLY A 7 -11.88 8.02 -5.40
C GLY A 7 -10.41 8.15 -5.82
N LYS A 8 -9.83 9.36 -5.78
CA LYS A 8 -8.43 9.58 -6.13
C LYS A 8 -7.52 9.44 -4.91
N ILE A 9 -6.45 8.65 -5.06
CA ILE A 9 -5.44 8.42 -4.02
C ILE A 9 -4.16 9.23 -4.25
N ASN A 10 -4.20 10.16 -5.19
CA ASN A 10 -3.09 11.06 -5.50
C ASN A 10 -3.63 12.44 -5.92
N SER A 11 -2.79 13.47 -5.85
CA SER A 11 -3.13 14.83 -6.27
C SER A 11 -3.09 15.04 -7.79
N GLY A 12 -2.58 14.07 -8.53
CA GLY A 12 -2.46 14.10 -10.00
C GLY A 12 -1.77 12.85 -10.55
N ASN A 13 -1.35 12.88 -11.81
CA ASN A 13 -0.82 11.73 -12.55
C ASN A 13 0.71 11.64 -12.60
N THR A 14 1.44 12.47 -11.87
CA THR A 14 2.90 12.47 -11.84
C THR A 14 3.45 12.09 -10.47
N ASP A 15 4.69 11.59 -10.42
CA ASP A 15 5.35 11.23 -9.17
C ASP A 15 5.71 12.47 -8.30
N ASN A 16 5.60 13.69 -8.86
CA ASN A 16 5.78 14.93 -8.12
C ASN A 16 4.53 15.40 -7.37
N LEU A 17 3.40 14.72 -7.55
CA LEU A 17 2.14 15.00 -6.88
C LEU A 17 1.80 13.86 -5.92
N ASP A 18 1.43 14.21 -4.68
CA ASP A 18 1.20 13.24 -3.63
C ASP A 18 0.25 13.81 -2.55
N VAL A 19 -0.75 13.04 -2.14
CA VAL A 19 -1.74 13.49 -1.15
C VAL A 19 -1.09 13.88 0.17
N ASP A 20 -0.11 13.12 0.64
CA ASP A 20 0.56 13.35 1.93
C ASP A 20 1.38 14.64 1.95
N ARG A 21 1.89 15.06 0.79
CA ARG A 21 2.65 16.29 0.65
C ARG A 21 1.76 17.48 0.32
N ASP A 22 0.82 17.28 -0.59
CA ASP A 22 0.10 18.38 -1.23
C ASP A 22 -1.10 18.83 -0.38
N TRP A 23 -1.88 17.89 0.18
CA TRP A 23 -3.14 18.21 0.86
C TRP A 23 -2.95 18.92 2.19
N LYS A 24 -1.82 18.72 2.86
CA LYS A 24 -1.47 19.50 4.08
C LYS A 24 -1.27 20.98 3.82
N ASN A 25 -1.18 21.41 2.55
CA ASN A 25 -1.07 22.81 2.15
C ASN A 25 -2.39 23.40 1.65
N ILE A 26 -3.47 22.59 1.59
CA ILE A 26 -4.79 23.00 1.11
C ILE A 26 -5.71 23.26 2.31
N ALA A 27 -6.19 24.49 2.45
CA ALA A 27 -7.19 24.84 3.47
C ALA A 27 -8.49 24.04 3.22
N GLY A 28 -9.11 23.53 4.27
CA GLY A 28 -10.26 22.63 4.19
C GLY A 28 -9.89 21.15 4.07
N LEU A 29 -8.61 20.82 3.78
CA LEU A 29 -8.12 19.44 3.80
C LEU A 29 -7.12 19.20 4.94
N ARG A 30 -6.15 20.10 5.12
CA ARG A 30 -5.08 19.94 6.12
C ARG A 30 -5.59 19.80 7.55
N GLU A 31 -6.74 20.41 7.86
CA GLU A 31 -7.28 20.46 9.21
C GLU A 31 -7.68 19.07 9.72
N GLY A 32 -8.32 18.25 8.88
CA GLY A 32 -8.75 16.89 9.22
C GLY A 32 -7.76 15.79 8.85
N LEU A 33 -6.67 16.10 8.15
CA LEU A 33 -5.75 15.10 7.59
C LEU A 33 -5.06 14.24 8.66
N GLN A 34 -4.79 14.78 9.85
CA GLN A 34 -4.13 14.06 10.93
C GLN A 34 -4.90 12.81 11.36
N GLN A 35 -6.22 12.81 11.28
CA GLN A 35 -7.08 11.69 11.64
C GLN A 35 -6.79 10.43 10.79
N TYR A 36 -6.43 10.61 9.51
CA TYR A 36 -5.98 9.50 8.67
C TYR A 36 -4.72 8.85 9.23
N TYR A 37 -3.71 9.63 9.59
CA TYR A 37 -2.47 9.08 10.16
C TYR A 37 -2.67 8.43 11.53
N ASP A 38 -3.61 8.92 12.32
CA ASP A 38 -3.92 8.30 13.62
C ASP A 38 -4.61 6.94 13.43
N LEU A 39 -5.52 6.82 12.46
CA LEU A 39 -6.10 5.53 12.06
C LEU A 39 -5.07 4.59 11.44
N GLU A 40 -4.09 5.12 10.69
CA GLU A 40 -3.01 4.32 10.10
C GLU A 40 -2.11 3.67 11.16
N LYS A 41 -1.88 4.32 12.30
CA LYS A 41 -1.12 3.74 13.42
C LYS A 41 -1.77 2.50 14.04
N GLU A 42 -3.08 2.32 13.84
CA GLU A 42 -3.83 1.14 14.27
C GLU A 42 -3.74 -0.02 13.27
N THR A 43 -2.98 0.14 12.17
CA THR A 43 -2.82 -0.89 11.15
C THR A 43 -2.05 -2.10 11.69
N ASP A 44 -2.16 -3.21 10.95
CA ASP A 44 -1.51 -4.46 11.30
C ASP A 44 0.02 -4.33 11.30
N LEU A 45 0.68 -5.20 12.05
CA LEU A 45 2.13 -5.22 12.21
C LEU A 45 2.89 -5.54 10.90
N PHE A 46 2.20 -6.10 9.90
CA PHE A 46 2.74 -6.33 8.56
C PHE A 46 2.16 -5.29 7.59
N SER A 47 3.01 -4.43 7.07
CA SER A 47 2.64 -3.36 6.13
C SER A 47 3.26 -3.62 4.75
N PHE A 48 2.40 -3.82 3.74
CA PHE A 48 2.83 -4.07 2.37
C PHE A 48 2.82 -2.79 1.55
N ASN A 49 3.90 -2.59 0.81
CA ASN A 49 4.00 -1.53 -0.19
C ASN A 49 4.83 -1.98 -1.40
N THR A 50 5.03 -1.10 -2.38
CA THR A 50 5.90 -1.36 -3.53
C THR A 50 7.14 -0.50 -3.48
N GLY A 51 8.26 -1.00 -4.02
CA GLY A 51 9.50 -0.23 -4.12
C GLY A 51 9.31 1.08 -4.88
N ARG A 52 8.43 1.10 -5.90
CA ARG A 52 8.09 2.34 -6.62
C ARG A 52 7.48 3.41 -5.70
N VAL A 53 6.53 3.04 -4.85
CA VAL A 53 5.92 4.01 -3.90
C VAL A 53 6.96 4.49 -2.91
N MET A 54 7.78 3.59 -2.36
CA MET A 54 8.86 3.96 -1.44
C MET A 54 9.88 4.92 -2.09
N ALA A 55 10.29 4.64 -3.33
CA ALA A 55 11.18 5.54 -4.08
C ALA A 55 10.53 6.90 -4.36
N LYS A 56 9.22 6.92 -4.71
CA LYS A 56 8.43 8.14 -4.95
C LYS A 56 8.40 9.05 -3.71
N ILE A 57 8.18 8.49 -2.51
CA ILE A 57 8.20 9.26 -1.26
C ILE A 57 9.60 9.62 -0.79
N GLY A 58 10.62 9.33 -1.61
CA GLY A 58 11.98 9.81 -1.46
C GLY A 58 12.88 8.98 -0.55
N VAL A 59 12.52 7.73 -0.24
CA VAL A 59 13.30 6.86 0.67
C VAL A 59 14.76 6.73 0.25
N ASN A 60 15.06 6.65 -1.05
CA ASN A 60 16.42 6.58 -1.59
C ASN A 60 17.26 7.85 -1.35
N LYS A 61 16.60 8.98 -1.01
CA LYS A 61 17.24 10.29 -0.84
C LYS A 61 17.28 10.76 0.61
N ARG A 62 16.63 10.02 1.51
CA ARG A 62 16.58 10.38 2.94
C ARG A 62 17.95 10.21 3.57
N VAL A 63 18.32 11.20 4.38
CA VAL A 63 19.57 11.24 5.14
C VAL A 63 19.35 11.37 6.64
N ASP A 64 18.10 11.66 7.04
CA ASP A 64 17.67 11.69 8.43
C ASP A 64 17.63 10.28 9.01
N GLU A 65 17.74 10.18 10.33
CA GLU A 65 17.54 8.89 11.03
C GLU A 65 16.04 8.71 11.29
N PRO A 66 15.41 7.64 10.78
CA PRO A 66 13.99 7.41 10.99
C PRO A 66 13.70 7.05 12.45
N GLN A 67 12.53 7.42 12.94
CA GLN A 67 12.02 6.86 14.19
C GLN A 67 11.71 5.38 13.96
N LYS A 68 12.43 4.50 14.66
CA LYS A 68 12.31 3.06 14.50
C LYS A 68 10.95 2.54 14.96
N LEU A 69 10.34 1.70 14.15
CA LEU A 69 9.08 0.99 14.41
C LEU A 69 9.36 -0.49 14.67
N ASP A 70 9.87 -0.81 15.87
CA ASP A 70 10.39 -2.15 16.20
C ASP A 70 9.38 -3.30 16.01
N ALA A 71 8.09 -3.03 16.19
CA ALA A 71 7.04 -4.04 16.05
C ALA A 71 6.55 -4.20 14.59
N VAL A 72 6.96 -3.32 13.67
CA VAL A 72 6.44 -3.31 12.30
C VAL A 72 7.37 -4.05 11.36
N THR A 73 6.79 -4.94 10.56
CA THR A 73 7.45 -5.57 9.42
C THR A 73 6.99 -4.88 8.14
N PHE A 74 7.93 -4.29 7.40
CA PHE A 74 7.66 -3.82 6.05
C PHE A 74 7.88 -4.95 5.05
N VAL A 75 6.87 -5.17 4.20
CA VAL A 75 6.92 -6.09 3.07
C VAL A 75 6.91 -5.25 1.80
N ILE A 76 8.02 -5.21 1.08
CA ILE A 76 8.19 -4.34 -0.09
C ILE A 76 8.37 -5.20 -1.34
N LEU A 77 7.37 -5.20 -2.20
CA LEU A 77 7.47 -5.80 -3.53
C LEU A 77 8.21 -4.85 -4.47
N ASP A 78 9.40 -5.25 -4.89
CA ASP A 78 10.27 -4.46 -5.78
C ASP A 78 10.95 -5.33 -6.83
N ASN A 79 10.20 -5.67 -7.87
CA ASN A 79 10.69 -6.54 -8.94
C ASN A 79 11.56 -5.77 -9.96
N LYS A 80 11.23 -4.50 -10.23
CA LYS A 80 12.11 -3.56 -10.92
C LYS A 80 12.81 -2.75 -9.84
N PRO A 81 14.12 -2.80 -9.70
CA PRO A 81 14.79 -2.22 -8.52
C PRO A 81 14.64 -0.69 -8.49
N HIS A 82 13.53 -0.24 -7.87
CA HIS A 82 13.29 1.17 -7.60
C HIS A 82 14.02 1.61 -6.32
N LEU A 83 14.22 0.67 -5.38
CA LEU A 83 15.02 0.90 -4.19
C LEU A 83 16.50 0.67 -4.50
N ASP A 84 17.32 1.67 -4.20
CA ASP A 84 18.77 1.53 -4.14
C ASP A 84 19.22 1.08 -2.74
N GLU A 85 20.52 0.84 -2.57
CA GLU A 85 21.12 0.44 -1.29
C GLU A 85 20.81 1.43 -0.15
N ARG A 86 20.76 2.73 -0.44
CA ARG A 86 20.42 3.76 0.56
C ARG A 86 18.99 3.65 1.01
N GLY A 87 18.07 3.43 0.07
CA GLY A 87 16.66 3.22 0.38
C GLY A 87 16.43 1.97 1.23
N ILE A 88 17.08 0.85 0.90
CA ILE A 88 17.01 -0.40 1.66
C ILE A 88 17.57 -0.19 3.07
N LYS A 89 18.74 0.46 3.19
CA LYS A 89 19.36 0.83 4.45
C LYS A 89 18.46 1.72 5.31
N TYR A 90 17.81 2.71 4.69
CA TYR A 90 16.86 3.58 5.40
C TYR A 90 15.67 2.78 5.93
N LEU A 91 15.06 1.94 5.09
CA LEU A 91 13.93 1.09 5.48
C LEU A 91 14.31 0.08 6.58
N SER A 92 15.51 -0.50 6.54
CA SER A 92 15.99 -1.42 7.58
C SER A 92 16.14 -0.76 8.95
N ARG A 93 16.43 0.54 8.98
CA ARG A 93 16.49 1.32 10.22
C ARG A 93 15.11 1.75 10.70
N TRP A 94 14.19 1.97 9.76
CA TRP A 94 12.82 2.41 10.06
C TRP A 94 11.96 1.27 10.61
N ALA A 95 11.99 0.09 9.98
CA ALA A 95 11.20 -1.08 10.39
C ALA A 95 11.95 -1.99 11.38
N GLY A 96 11.21 -2.71 12.21
CA GLY A 96 11.77 -3.82 12.99
C GLY A 96 12.28 -4.94 12.08
N LYS A 97 11.54 -5.24 11.00
CA LYS A 97 11.94 -6.17 9.94
C LYS A 97 11.58 -5.60 8.56
N LEU A 98 12.47 -5.79 7.59
CA LEU A 98 12.25 -5.49 6.18
C LEU A 98 12.29 -6.78 5.37
N ILE A 99 11.18 -7.11 4.72
CA ILE A 99 11.08 -8.22 3.78
C ILE A 99 10.95 -7.62 2.37
N VAL A 100 11.96 -7.87 1.52
CA VAL A 100 11.91 -7.47 0.12
C VAL A 100 11.48 -8.66 -0.72
N VAL A 101 10.40 -8.48 -1.49
CA VAL A 101 9.85 -9.49 -2.39
C VAL A 101 10.26 -9.17 -3.82
N THR A 102 10.96 -10.08 -4.48
CA THR A 102 11.46 -9.84 -5.83
C THR A 102 11.61 -11.13 -6.64
N ALA A 103 11.50 -11.02 -7.97
CA ALA A 103 11.91 -12.04 -8.93
C ALA A 103 13.20 -11.61 -9.68
N ASN A 104 13.77 -10.47 -9.33
CA ASN A 104 14.98 -9.95 -9.94
C ASN A 104 16.22 -10.58 -9.27
N PRO A 105 17.04 -11.35 -10.00
CA PRO A 105 18.24 -11.98 -9.44
C PRO A 105 19.37 -10.98 -9.09
N GLU A 106 19.28 -9.74 -9.59
CA GLU A 106 20.27 -8.67 -9.38
C GLU A 106 19.76 -7.58 -8.42
N HIS A 107 18.68 -7.86 -7.69
CA HIS A 107 18.13 -6.86 -6.76
C HIS A 107 19.13 -6.54 -5.64
N PRO A 108 19.42 -5.24 -5.33
CA PRO A 108 20.44 -4.86 -4.34
C PRO A 108 20.18 -5.43 -2.94
N ALA A 109 18.93 -5.67 -2.56
CA ALA A 109 18.59 -6.28 -1.28
C ALA A 109 19.20 -7.68 -1.07
N LEU A 110 19.53 -8.41 -2.15
CA LEU A 110 20.17 -9.74 -2.08
C LEU A 110 21.57 -9.69 -1.46
N ALA A 111 22.32 -8.62 -1.71
CA ALA A 111 23.61 -8.41 -1.06
C ALA A 111 23.40 -7.91 0.38
N MET A 112 22.48 -6.95 0.56
CA MET A 112 22.27 -6.28 1.82
C MET A 112 21.68 -7.15 2.94
N GLN A 113 20.95 -8.21 2.62
CA GLN A 113 20.46 -9.16 3.63
C GLN A 113 21.59 -9.84 4.43
N ASN A 114 22.81 -9.89 3.88
CA ASN A 114 23.98 -10.41 4.57
C ASN A 114 24.63 -9.39 5.53
N GLU A 115 24.33 -8.10 5.33
CA GLU A 115 24.87 -6.99 6.15
C GLU A 115 23.91 -6.58 7.27
N TYR A 116 22.60 -6.70 7.03
CA TYR A 116 21.55 -6.26 7.94
C TYR A 116 20.70 -7.44 8.38
N SER A 117 20.81 -7.83 9.65
CA SER A 117 20.14 -9.00 10.21
C SER A 117 18.60 -8.93 10.19
N ASN A 118 18.02 -7.73 10.04
CA ASN A 118 16.59 -7.51 9.93
C ASN A 118 16.11 -7.33 8.49
N VAL A 119 16.98 -7.52 7.49
CA VAL A 119 16.62 -7.53 6.08
C VAL A 119 16.56 -8.98 5.59
N GLU A 120 15.46 -9.34 4.96
CA GLU A 120 15.25 -10.65 4.32
C GLU A 120 14.72 -10.48 2.91
N VAL A 121 15.12 -11.36 2.00
CA VAL A 121 14.63 -11.36 0.63
C VAL A 121 13.83 -12.63 0.36
N LEU A 122 12.55 -12.48 0.02
CA LEU A 122 11.72 -13.52 -0.57
C LEU A 122 11.90 -13.46 -2.09
N LYS A 123 12.70 -14.36 -2.60
CA LYS A 123 13.00 -14.45 -4.03
C LYS A 123 12.14 -15.51 -4.69
N TYR A 124 11.50 -15.13 -5.79
CA TYR A 124 10.69 -16.02 -6.63
C TYR A 124 11.23 -16.04 -8.06
N ASP A 125 10.89 -17.07 -8.85
CA ASP A 125 11.13 -17.07 -10.30
C ASP A 125 10.17 -16.11 -11.00
N LYS A 126 8.93 -16.05 -10.51
CA LYS A 126 7.87 -15.12 -10.92
C LYS A 126 7.05 -14.74 -9.71
N ILE A 127 6.68 -13.46 -9.62
CA ILE A 127 5.86 -12.96 -8.52
C ILE A 127 4.44 -13.55 -8.62
N ASP A 128 4.09 -14.33 -7.61
CA ASP A 128 2.76 -14.85 -7.32
C ASP A 128 2.32 -14.28 -5.96
N LEU A 129 1.21 -13.52 -5.94
CA LEU A 129 0.77 -12.85 -4.71
C LEU A 129 0.18 -13.84 -3.71
N GLY A 130 -0.51 -14.88 -4.17
CA GLY A 130 -1.05 -15.94 -3.31
C GLY A 130 0.07 -16.66 -2.57
N GLN A 131 1.08 -17.16 -3.32
CA GLN A 131 2.25 -17.81 -2.74
C GLN A 131 3.02 -16.89 -1.78
N MET A 132 3.15 -15.61 -2.13
CA MET A 132 3.77 -14.61 -1.23
C MET A 132 3.02 -14.50 0.10
N LEU A 133 1.68 -14.46 0.06
CA LEU A 133 0.87 -14.39 1.29
C LEU A 133 1.01 -15.65 2.13
N GLU A 134 1.04 -16.84 1.52
CA GLU A 134 1.29 -18.11 2.20
C GLU A 134 2.68 -18.12 2.86
N ASP A 135 3.73 -17.74 2.13
CA ASP A 135 5.10 -17.65 2.68
C ASP A 135 5.18 -16.64 3.85
N LEU A 136 4.50 -15.49 3.75
CA LEU A 136 4.45 -14.52 4.85
C LEU A 136 3.72 -15.09 6.07
N HIS A 137 2.65 -15.85 5.87
CA HIS A 137 1.95 -16.53 6.95
C HIS A 137 2.83 -17.61 7.60
N ASP A 138 3.36 -18.54 6.81
CA ASP A 138 4.00 -19.75 7.31
C ASP A 138 5.40 -19.48 7.90
N ARG A 139 6.15 -18.59 7.27
CA ARG A 139 7.55 -18.32 7.66
C ARG A 139 7.68 -17.13 8.62
N HIS A 140 6.72 -16.19 8.58
CA HIS A 140 6.80 -14.95 9.37
C HIS A 140 5.63 -14.76 10.33
N GLY A 141 4.65 -15.67 10.33
CA GLY A 141 3.49 -15.61 11.22
C GLY A 141 2.55 -14.43 10.91
N ALA A 142 2.56 -13.92 9.69
CA ALA A 142 1.69 -12.84 9.27
C ALA A 142 0.24 -13.33 9.22
N LYS A 143 -0.57 -12.91 10.19
CA LYS A 143 -2.02 -13.23 10.23
C LYS A 143 -2.85 -12.26 9.40
N ARG A 144 -2.37 -11.05 9.22
CA ARG A 144 -2.97 -9.99 8.40
C ARG A 144 -1.87 -9.15 7.76
N LEU A 145 -2.14 -8.65 6.57
CA LEU A 145 -1.26 -7.77 5.83
C LEU A 145 -2.04 -6.50 5.46
N THR A 146 -1.55 -5.34 5.87
CA THR A 146 -2.13 -4.06 5.46
C THR A 146 -1.49 -3.62 4.15
N ILE A 147 -2.30 -3.49 3.10
CA ILE A 147 -1.83 -3.09 1.77
C ILE A 147 -1.96 -1.58 1.62
N GLN A 148 -0.84 -0.90 1.46
CA GLN A 148 -0.72 0.55 1.29
C GLN A 148 -0.02 0.88 -0.04
N SER A 149 -0.46 0.26 -1.12
CA SER A 149 0.14 0.39 -2.44
C SER A 149 -0.69 1.25 -3.40
N GLY A 150 -0.16 1.51 -4.58
CA GLY A 150 -0.90 2.24 -5.62
C GLY A 150 -1.99 1.40 -6.29
N GLY A 151 -2.94 2.06 -6.95
CA GLY A 151 -4.15 1.47 -7.50
C GLY A 151 -3.94 0.26 -8.43
N ASN A 152 -2.87 0.23 -9.22
CA ASN A 152 -2.55 -0.93 -10.07
C ASN A 152 -2.23 -2.20 -9.26
N MET A 153 -1.50 -2.07 -8.15
CA MET A 153 -1.19 -3.21 -7.30
C MET A 153 -2.43 -3.64 -6.51
N ASN A 154 -3.19 -2.69 -5.99
CA ASN A 154 -4.48 -2.96 -5.34
C ASN A 154 -5.44 -3.68 -6.31
N GLY A 155 -5.48 -3.24 -7.58
CA GLY A 155 -6.26 -3.88 -8.64
C GLY A 155 -5.82 -5.32 -8.91
N ARG A 156 -4.52 -5.62 -8.80
CA ARG A 156 -4.00 -6.97 -8.92
C ARG A 156 -4.47 -7.86 -7.77
N PHE A 157 -4.36 -7.39 -6.52
CA PHE A 157 -4.89 -8.11 -5.35
C PHE A 157 -6.40 -8.38 -5.48
N LEU A 158 -7.17 -7.39 -5.99
CA LEU A 158 -8.60 -7.56 -6.21
C LEU A 158 -8.90 -8.65 -7.24
N ARG A 159 -8.20 -8.66 -8.37
CA ARG A 159 -8.41 -9.64 -9.46
C ARG A 159 -8.04 -11.05 -9.06
N GLU A 160 -7.01 -11.20 -8.23
CA GLU A 160 -6.56 -12.48 -7.66
C GLU A 160 -7.42 -12.91 -6.45
N ASP A 161 -8.47 -12.14 -6.06
CA ASP A 161 -9.40 -12.42 -4.95
C ASP A 161 -8.71 -12.47 -3.56
N LEU A 162 -7.72 -11.62 -3.36
CA LEU A 162 -6.83 -11.61 -2.19
C LEU A 162 -7.11 -10.46 -1.20
N ILE A 163 -8.24 -9.76 -1.34
CA ILE A 163 -8.63 -8.65 -0.44
C ILE A 163 -9.80 -9.08 0.44
N ASP A 164 -9.58 -9.15 1.75
CA ASP A 164 -10.64 -9.47 2.73
C ASP A 164 -11.41 -8.23 3.20
N TYR A 165 -10.70 -7.11 3.35
CA TYR A 165 -11.26 -5.87 3.89
C TYR A 165 -10.75 -4.67 3.10
N VAL A 166 -11.64 -3.68 2.98
CA VAL A 166 -11.30 -2.35 2.46
C VAL A 166 -11.57 -1.34 3.56
N SER A 167 -10.56 -0.53 3.88
CA SER A 167 -10.61 0.54 4.88
C SER A 167 -10.13 1.83 4.25
N VAL A 168 -11.01 2.82 4.15
CA VAL A 168 -10.71 4.10 3.50
C VAL A 168 -11.12 5.29 4.37
N VAL A 169 -10.31 6.32 4.31
CA VAL A 169 -10.65 7.66 4.80
C VAL A 169 -10.91 8.53 3.57
N VAL A 170 -12.14 8.99 3.44
CA VAL A 170 -12.57 9.86 2.35
C VAL A 170 -12.41 11.31 2.78
N ALA A 171 -11.53 12.03 2.11
CA ALA A 171 -11.34 13.46 2.31
C ALA A 171 -12.46 14.27 1.59
N PRO A 172 -12.84 15.44 2.08
CA PRO A 172 -13.84 16.32 1.47
C PRO A 172 -13.25 17.05 0.24
N ALA A 173 -12.75 16.30 -0.72
CA ALA A 173 -12.03 16.79 -1.91
C ALA A 173 -12.56 16.18 -3.19
N LEU A 174 -12.51 16.93 -4.28
CA LEU A 174 -12.63 16.47 -5.64
C LEU A 174 -11.34 16.79 -6.38
N VAL A 175 -10.69 15.77 -6.93
CA VAL A 175 -9.41 15.92 -7.65
C VAL A 175 -9.61 15.83 -9.16
N GLY A 176 -10.39 14.86 -9.64
CA GLY A 176 -10.61 14.63 -11.06
C GLY A 176 -9.40 14.03 -11.78
N GLY A 177 -9.42 14.16 -13.11
CA GLY A 177 -8.35 13.64 -13.98
C GLY A 177 -8.52 12.16 -14.31
N ARG A 178 -8.53 11.85 -15.64
CA ARG A 178 -8.65 10.46 -16.11
C ARG A 178 -7.49 9.59 -15.59
N ASP A 179 -6.28 10.12 -15.65
CA ASP A 179 -5.05 9.38 -15.37
C ASP A 179 -4.54 9.59 -13.93
N THR A 180 -5.29 10.32 -13.11
CA THR A 180 -5.01 10.42 -11.67
C THR A 180 -5.32 9.09 -11.00
N PRO A 181 -4.37 8.45 -10.30
CA PRO A 181 -4.55 7.14 -9.67
C PRO A 181 -5.77 7.09 -8.74
N THR A 182 -6.46 5.94 -8.81
CA THR A 182 -7.60 5.63 -7.92
C THR A 182 -7.25 4.52 -6.94
N LEU A 183 -8.15 4.23 -6.00
CA LEU A 183 -7.98 3.13 -5.06
C LEU A 183 -7.72 1.80 -5.76
N ILE A 184 -8.42 1.55 -6.87
CA ILE A 184 -8.30 0.35 -7.69
C ILE A 184 -8.16 0.76 -9.15
N ASP A 185 -6.98 0.52 -9.73
CA ASP A 185 -6.67 0.76 -11.14
C ASP A 185 -6.46 -0.58 -11.89
N GLY A 186 -6.07 -0.47 -13.14
CA GLY A 186 -5.76 -1.57 -14.05
C GLY A 186 -6.71 -1.60 -15.25
N ASP A 187 -6.76 -2.75 -15.96
CA ASP A 187 -7.53 -2.89 -17.17
C ASP A 187 -9.04 -2.74 -16.92
N ALA A 188 -9.71 -2.01 -17.79
CA ALA A 188 -11.15 -1.84 -17.73
C ALA A 188 -11.86 -3.17 -18.06
N ILE A 189 -13.03 -3.39 -17.44
CA ILE A 189 -13.94 -4.46 -17.85
C ILE A 189 -14.47 -4.12 -19.23
N SER A 190 -14.24 -4.99 -20.20
CA SER A 190 -14.61 -4.80 -21.59
C SER A 190 -15.66 -5.81 -22.10
N SER A 191 -15.97 -6.82 -21.29
CA SER A 191 -16.90 -7.88 -21.66
C SER A 191 -17.74 -8.34 -20.47
N PRO A 192 -19.00 -8.81 -20.68
CA PRO A 192 -19.83 -9.37 -19.62
C PRO A 192 -19.20 -10.57 -18.89
N ASN A 193 -18.31 -11.31 -19.54
CA ASN A 193 -17.60 -12.44 -18.93
C ASN A 193 -16.59 -12.02 -17.87
N GLU A 194 -16.21 -10.75 -17.83
CA GLU A 194 -15.28 -10.18 -16.85
C GLU A 194 -16.02 -9.60 -15.62
N LEU A 195 -17.35 -9.46 -15.66
CA LEU A 195 -18.15 -8.97 -14.54
C LEU A 195 -17.87 -9.68 -13.20
N PRO A 196 -17.52 -10.99 -13.17
CA PRO A 196 -17.15 -11.65 -11.91
C PRO A 196 -15.90 -11.10 -11.22
N VAL A 197 -15.17 -10.15 -11.81
CA VAL A 197 -14.09 -9.43 -11.13
C VAL A 197 -14.62 -8.41 -10.12
N ILE A 198 -15.85 -7.92 -10.33
CA ILE A 198 -16.50 -6.99 -9.39
C ILE A 198 -16.78 -7.73 -8.09
N ARG A 199 -16.39 -7.12 -6.96
CA ARG A 199 -16.59 -7.69 -5.62
C ARG A 199 -17.68 -6.94 -4.86
N PRO A 200 -18.78 -7.60 -4.51
CA PRO A 200 -19.70 -7.06 -3.52
C PRO A 200 -18.99 -6.88 -2.18
N MET A 201 -19.41 -5.89 -1.43
CA MET A 201 -18.85 -5.60 -0.12
C MET A 201 -19.98 -5.41 0.91
N ARG A 202 -19.74 -5.84 2.14
CA ARG A 202 -20.62 -5.58 3.29
C ARG A 202 -20.03 -4.48 4.14
N LEU A 203 -20.79 -3.41 4.35
CA LEU A 203 -20.41 -2.32 5.23
C LEU A 203 -20.28 -2.84 6.68
N LEU A 204 -19.16 -2.57 7.31
CA LEU A 204 -18.89 -2.86 8.71
C LEU A 204 -18.93 -1.61 9.57
N GLU A 205 -18.38 -0.51 9.07
CA GLU A 205 -18.30 0.76 9.78
C GLU A 205 -18.44 1.92 8.81
N CYS A 206 -19.20 2.93 9.23
CA CYS A 206 -19.29 4.24 8.57
C CYS A 206 -19.32 5.30 9.66
N ARG A 207 -18.30 6.15 9.68
CA ARG A 207 -18.14 7.17 10.74
C ARG A 207 -17.77 8.50 10.13
N ALA A 208 -18.55 9.52 10.46
CA ALA A 208 -18.13 10.91 10.23
C ALA A 208 -16.92 11.22 11.13
N LEU A 209 -15.92 11.81 10.56
CA LEU A 209 -14.75 12.35 11.24
C LEU A 209 -14.85 13.87 11.29
N ASP A 210 -13.94 14.50 12.01
CA ASP A 210 -13.87 15.95 12.04
C ASP A 210 -13.51 16.54 10.68
N ASP A 211 -13.79 17.81 10.47
CA ASP A 211 -13.48 18.56 9.24
C ASP A 211 -14.05 17.91 7.97
N SER A 212 -15.25 17.30 8.08
CA SER A 212 -15.99 16.68 6.96
C SER A 212 -15.32 15.45 6.33
N TYR A 213 -14.35 14.83 6.98
CA TYR A 213 -13.82 13.54 6.58
C TYR A 213 -14.79 12.40 6.92
N VAL A 214 -14.68 11.27 6.21
CA VAL A 214 -15.49 10.06 6.46
C VAL A 214 -14.60 8.84 6.49
N TYR A 215 -14.77 7.99 7.51
CA TYR A 215 -14.14 6.68 7.56
C TYR A 215 -15.13 5.60 7.17
N LEU A 216 -14.72 4.73 6.25
CA LEU A 216 -15.48 3.58 5.78
C LEU A 216 -14.67 2.30 5.93
N LYS A 217 -15.31 1.25 6.43
CA LYS A 217 -14.73 -0.10 6.47
C LYS A 217 -15.71 -1.11 5.92
N TYR A 218 -15.24 -1.91 4.97
CA TYR A 218 -16.02 -2.97 4.34
C TYR A 218 -15.33 -4.33 4.47
N LYS A 219 -16.14 -5.39 4.53
CA LYS A 219 -15.71 -6.75 4.27
C LYS A 219 -15.98 -7.08 2.81
N VAL A 220 -14.98 -7.57 2.09
CA VAL A 220 -15.11 -8.06 0.72
C VAL A 220 -15.77 -9.44 0.72
N MET A 221 -16.68 -9.68 -0.21
CA MET A 221 -17.33 -10.97 -0.39
C MET A 221 -16.58 -11.73 -1.50
N HIS A 222 -15.89 -12.80 -1.11
CA HIS A 222 -15.14 -13.64 -2.04
C HIS A 222 -16.04 -14.44 -2.98
N ARG A 223 -15.48 -14.93 -4.09
CA ARG A 223 -16.18 -15.77 -5.06
C ARG A 223 -16.67 -17.03 -4.36
N GLY A 224 -17.94 -17.36 -4.57
CA GLY A 224 -18.58 -18.57 -3.98
C GLY A 224 -19.05 -18.42 -2.53
N ALA A 225 -18.95 -17.23 -1.93
CA ALA A 225 -19.45 -16.96 -0.57
C ALA A 225 -20.85 -16.32 -0.52
N LEU A 226 -21.56 -16.26 -1.67
CA LEU A 226 -22.93 -15.74 -1.81
C LEU A 226 -23.93 -16.88 -1.96
#